data_d50a5ac8473ebeba0e07a387fd5d3a10
#
_entry.id   d50a5ac8473ebeba0e07a387fd5d3a10
#
_cell.length_a   1.000
_cell.length_b   1.000
_cell.length_c   1.000
_cell.angle_alpha   90.00
_cell.angle_beta   90.00
_cell.angle_gamma   90.00
#
_symmetry.space_group_name_H-M   'P 1'
#
loop_
_entity.id
_entity.type
_entity.pdbx_description
1 polymer ?
#
loop_
_entity_poly.entity_id
_entity_poly.type
_entity_poly.pdbx_seq_one_letter_code
_entity_poly.pdbx_strand_id
1 'polypeptide(L)'
;MIGAGPAGIAAVGKLIDKGVKPLDIAWIDPAFKAGDLGKKWRRVSSNTKVKLFLNYLEECQSFRFGVAPDFELKHINGESTCLLGLVADPLQWVSDHLKLAVHSIEGKCQSLVLKNRQWEVSLENETFHSKNVILAYGSIPKKLSYPNIEEIPLEIAIDDQKITGVENDTVAVFGSSHSSMIVLQNLLKANAKKVINFYNSMTKYAVFFDDWILFDNTGLKGQAAHWARENIDGTWPKNLERYHISDPHFKKYLSSCNKVVYTVGFQRRTSLEFPQVSEISYNERNGIIAPGLFGFGIAFPEKIEDRFGNEECNVGLWKFMTYINKVLPLWMKYAP
;
A
#
# COMPACT_ATOMS: atom_id res chain seq x y z
N MET A 1 0.89 -18.31 -5.69
CA MET A 1 0.94 -16.85 -5.50
C MET A 1 -0.34 -16.39 -4.84
N ILE A 2 -0.28 -15.69 -3.70
CA ILE A 2 -1.44 -15.24 -2.93
C ILE A 2 -1.50 -13.71 -2.94
N GLY A 3 -2.58 -13.16 -3.56
CA GLY A 3 -2.84 -11.74 -3.74
C GLY A 3 -2.61 -11.24 -5.17
N ALA A 4 -3.55 -10.44 -5.69
CA ALA A 4 -3.50 -9.81 -7.02
C ALA A 4 -3.49 -8.26 -6.94
N GLY A 5 -2.85 -7.72 -5.91
CA GLY A 5 -2.46 -6.32 -5.87
C GLY A 5 -1.18 -6.07 -6.70
N PRO A 6 -0.68 -4.81 -6.72
CA PRO A 6 0.51 -4.46 -7.51
C PRO A 6 1.72 -5.36 -7.26
N ALA A 7 1.97 -5.77 -6.02
CA ALA A 7 3.06 -6.70 -5.69
C ALA A 7 2.82 -8.09 -6.31
N GLY A 8 1.60 -8.62 -6.21
CA GLY A 8 1.25 -9.91 -6.81
C GLY A 8 1.34 -9.92 -8.33
N ILE A 9 0.88 -8.84 -8.97
CA ILE A 9 1.00 -8.65 -10.42
C ILE A 9 2.49 -8.67 -10.82
N ALA A 10 3.35 -7.92 -10.12
CA ALA A 10 4.80 -7.93 -10.37
C ALA A 10 5.41 -9.33 -10.21
N ALA A 11 5.03 -10.05 -9.15
CA ALA A 11 5.57 -11.38 -8.90
C ALA A 11 5.18 -12.38 -9.99
N VAL A 12 3.91 -12.41 -10.41
CA VAL A 12 3.45 -13.30 -11.48
C VAL A 12 4.15 -12.95 -12.80
N GLY A 13 4.23 -11.67 -13.17
CA GLY A 13 4.92 -11.25 -14.38
C GLY A 13 6.39 -11.68 -14.38
N LYS A 14 7.10 -11.41 -13.29
CA LYS A 14 8.52 -11.79 -13.18
C LYS A 14 8.76 -13.30 -13.12
N LEU A 15 7.87 -14.08 -12.53
CA LEU A 15 7.95 -15.54 -12.57
C LEU A 15 7.88 -16.04 -14.03
N ILE A 16 6.93 -15.55 -14.82
CA ILE A 16 6.79 -15.90 -16.24
C ILE A 16 8.03 -15.47 -17.02
N ASP A 17 8.49 -14.23 -16.85
CA ASP A 17 9.67 -13.69 -17.54
C ASP A 17 10.98 -14.44 -17.17
N LYS A 18 11.03 -15.06 -16.00
CA LYS A 18 12.13 -15.95 -15.57
C LYS A 18 11.97 -17.41 -16.02
N GLY A 19 10.98 -17.71 -16.85
CA GLY A 19 10.79 -19.01 -17.47
C GLY A 19 9.98 -20.00 -16.65
N VAL A 20 9.30 -19.58 -15.58
CA VAL A 20 8.30 -20.43 -14.92
C VAL A 20 7.12 -20.57 -15.88
N LYS A 21 6.73 -21.82 -16.18
CA LYS A 21 5.59 -22.05 -17.06
C LYS A 21 4.32 -21.46 -16.44
N PRO A 22 3.53 -20.71 -17.18
CA PRO A 22 2.32 -20.09 -16.64
C PRO A 22 1.37 -21.09 -15.96
N LEU A 23 1.23 -22.31 -16.50
CA LEU A 23 0.40 -23.37 -15.93
C LEU A 23 0.92 -23.94 -14.60
N ASP A 24 2.20 -23.71 -14.27
CA ASP A 24 2.79 -24.09 -12.98
C ASP A 24 2.59 -22.97 -11.91
N ILE A 25 1.89 -21.88 -12.24
CA ILE A 25 1.59 -20.78 -11.34
C ILE A 25 0.10 -20.82 -10.96
N ALA A 26 -0.19 -21.18 -9.71
CA ALA A 26 -1.50 -20.95 -9.10
C ALA A 26 -1.55 -19.51 -8.52
N TRP A 27 -2.49 -18.68 -8.98
CA TRP A 27 -2.66 -17.30 -8.54
C TRP A 27 -4.01 -17.10 -7.87
N ILE A 28 -3.98 -16.81 -6.56
CA ILE A 28 -5.16 -16.80 -5.69
C ILE A 28 -5.43 -15.36 -5.24
N ASP A 29 -6.62 -14.86 -5.50
CA ASP A 29 -7.10 -13.56 -4.98
C ASP A 29 -8.64 -13.57 -4.91
N PRO A 30 -9.25 -12.97 -3.89
CA PRO A 30 -10.71 -12.98 -3.74
C PRO A 30 -11.47 -12.17 -4.79
N ALA A 31 -10.80 -11.33 -5.61
CA ALA A 31 -11.53 -10.46 -6.52
C ALA A 31 -10.77 -10.02 -7.79
N PHE A 32 -9.46 -10.17 -7.87
CA PHE A 32 -8.63 -9.74 -9.01
C PHE A 32 -8.90 -8.29 -9.49
N LYS A 33 -8.93 -7.33 -8.56
CA LYS A 33 -9.22 -5.90 -8.83
C LYS A 33 -8.02 -4.99 -8.61
N ALA A 34 -6.81 -5.41 -9.04
CA ALA A 34 -5.55 -4.72 -8.77
C ALA A 34 -5.37 -4.37 -7.27
N GLY A 35 -5.89 -5.22 -6.37
CA GLY A 35 -5.87 -5.05 -4.92
C GLY A 35 -6.70 -3.87 -4.43
N ASP A 36 -6.32 -3.33 -3.27
CA ASP A 36 -7.00 -2.16 -2.70
C ASP A 36 -6.72 -0.88 -3.51
N LEU A 37 -5.64 -0.83 -4.28
CA LEU A 37 -5.37 0.31 -5.17
C LEU A 37 -6.51 0.50 -6.15
N GLY A 38 -6.96 -0.57 -6.79
CA GLY A 38 -8.09 -0.53 -7.73
C GLY A 38 -9.46 -0.37 -7.07
N LYS A 39 -9.61 -0.83 -5.81
CA LYS A 39 -10.90 -0.81 -5.10
C LYS A 39 -11.14 0.44 -4.27
N LYS A 40 -10.12 0.92 -3.55
CA LYS A 40 -10.29 1.90 -2.47
C LYS A 40 -9.56 3.22 -2.70
N TRP A 41 -8.43 3.21 -3.42
CA TRP A 41 -7.50 4.34 -3.44
C TRP A 41 -7.48 5.11 -4.75
N ARG A 42 -8.44 4.88 -5.64
CA ARG A 42 -8.46 5.46 -7.00
C ARG A 42 -8.43 6.99 -7.02
N ARG A 43 -9.04 7.65 -6.03
CA ARG A 43 -9.09 9.13 -5.93
C ARG A 43 -7.94 9.74 -5.12
N VAL A 44 -7.04 8.92 -4.63
CA VAL A 44 -5.87 9.40 -3.90
C VAL A 44 -4.85 9.96 -4.88
N SER A 45 -4.36 11.16 -4.62
CA SER A 45 -3.20 11.72 -5.34
C SER A 45 -1.95 10.94 -4.98
N SER A 46 -1.20 10.50 -5.98
CA SER A 46 0.04 9.75 -5.74
C SER A 46 1.12 10.66 -5.14
N ASN A 47 2.02 10.05 -4.38
CA ASN A 47 3.31 10.65 -3.98
C ASN A 47 4.46 10.20 -4.89
N THR A 48 4.15 9.47 -5.95
CA THR A 48 5.07 8.87 -6.90
C THR A 48 4.87 9.51 -8.27
N LYS A 49 5.97 9.81 -8.95
CA LYS A 49 5.96 10.38 -10.31
C LYS A 49 5.44 9.36 -11.33
N VAL A 50 4.71 9.83 -12.33
CA VAL A 50 4.09 9.01 -13.39
C VAL A 50 5.11 8.13 -14.10
N LYS A 51 6.32 8.62 -14.38
CA LYS A 51 7.39 7.82 -15.02
C LYS A 51 7.70 6.51 -14.28
N LEU A 52 7.59 6.49 -12.95
CA LEU A 52 7.85 5.27 -12.17
C LEU A 52 6.70 4.26 -12.25
N PHE A 53 5.49 4.70 -12.51
CA PHE A 53 4.36 3.82 -12.82
C PHE A 53 4.49 3.23 -14.22
N LEU A 54 4.90 4.04 -15.21
CA LEU A 54 5.16 3.56 -16.56
C LEU A 54 6.32 2.56 -16.57
N ASN A 55 7.44 2.85 -15.91
CA ASN A 55 8.55 1.91 -15.75
C ASN A 55 8.09 0.57 -15.17
N TYR A 56 7.21 0.59 -14.15
CA TYR A 56 6.66 -0.65 -13.60
C TYR A 56 5.85 -1.44 -14.65
N LEU A 57 5.01 -0.77 -15.43
CA LEU A 57 4.14 -1.41 -16.43
C LEU A 57 4.91 -1.97 -17.62
N GLU A 58 6.05 -1.36 -17.96
CA GLU A 58 6.91 -1.73 -19.08
C GLU A 58 7.97 -2.77 -18.70
N GLU A 59 8.25 -2.96 -17.43
CA GLU A 59 9.36 -3.79 -16.93
C GLU A 59 9.21 -5.28 -17.23
N CYS A 60 7.99 -5.81 -17.29
CA CYS A 60 7.73 -7.23 -17.57
C CYS A 60 7.27 -7.42 -19.02
N GLN A 61 7.96 -8.31 -19.77
CA GLN A 61 7.51 -8.70 -21.12
C GLN A 61 6.15 -9.37 -21.09
N SER A 62 5.90 -10.20 -20.07
CA SER A 62 4.62 -10.88 -19.84
C SER A 62 3.44 -9.93 -19.59
N PHE A 63 3.68 -8.69 -19.17
CA PHE A 63 2.63 -7.66 -19.05
C PHE A 63 2.07 -7.21 -20.41
N ARG A 64 2.86 -7.35 -21.47
CA ARG A 64 2.49 -6.97 -22.84
C ARG A 64 2.00 -5.52 -22.96
N PHE A 65 2.51 -4.63 -22.10
CA PHE A 65 2.04 -3.25 -22.00
C PHE A 65 2.25 -2.43 -23.29
N GLY A 66 3.20 -2.82 -24.13
CA GLY A 66 3.43 -2.19 -25.45
C GLY A 66 2.26 -2.32 -26.42
N VAL A 67 1.37 -3.32 -26.25
CA VAL A 67 0.15 -3.52 -27.05
C VAL A 67 -1.13 -3.22 -26.27
N ALA A 68 -1.00 -2.63 -25.07
CA ALA A 68 -2.12 -2.23 -24.23
C ALA A 68 -2.90 -1.07 -24.85
N PRO A 69 -4.19 -0.90 -24.51
CA PRO A 69 -4.98 0.27 -24.87
C PRO A 69 -4.26 1.58 -24.54
N ASP A 70 -4.68 2.64 -25.21
CA ASP A 70 -4.13 3.97 -24.99
C ASP A 70 -4.67 4.58 -23.70
N PHE A 71 -4.07 4.20 -22.57
CA PHE A 71 -4.43 4.70 -21.27
C PHE A 71 -3.99 6.16 -21.07
N GLU A 72 -4.83 6.97 -20.45
CA GLU A 72 -4.57 8.38 -20.11
C GLU A 72 -3.21 8.56 -19.38
N LEU A 73 -2.81 7.59 -18.56
CA LEU A 73 -1.52 7.61 -17.84
C LEU A 73 -0.32 7.85 -18.77
N LYS A 74 -0.38 7.35 -20.02
CA LYS A 74 0.70 7.50 -21.01
C LYS A 74 0.91 8.94 -21.48
N HIS A 75 -0.11 9.79 -21.35
CA HIS A 75 -0.12 11.16 -21.82
C HIS A 75 0.19 12.19 -20.72
N ILE A 76 0.34 11.74 -19.47
CA ILE A 76 0.69 12.62 -18.34
C ILE A 76 2.21 12.83 -18.33
N ASN A 77 2.64 14.06 -18.04
CA ASN A 77 4.05 14.36 -17.85
C ASN A 77 4.66 13.41 -16.80
N GLY A 78 5.70 12.69 -17.18
CA GLY A 78 6.38 11.70 -16.35
C GLY A 78 6.90 12.24 -15.00
N GLU A 79 7.21 13.54 -14.91
CA GLU A 79 7.69 14.19 -13.68
C GLU A 79 6.53 14.61 -12.75
N SER A 80 5.29 14.59 -13.23
CA SER A 80 4.10 14.89 -12.44
C SER A 80 3.65 13.70 -11.60
N THR A 81 2.81 13.97 -10.60
CA THR A 81 1.99 12.97 -9.89
C THR A 81 0.61 12.88 -10.54
N CYS A 82 -0.15 11.82 -10.26
CA CYS A 82 -1.49 11.62 -10.78
C CYS A 82 -2.44 11.01 -9.74
N LEU A 83 -3.71 10.93 -10.03
CA LEU A 83 -4.66 10.13 -9.26
C LEU A 83 -4.36 8.64 -9.46
N LEU A 84 -4.40 7.86 -8.38
CA LEU A 84 -4.11 6.42 -8.44
C LEU A 84 -5.10 5.63 -9.30
N GLY A 85 -6.27 6.17 -9.60
CA GLY A 85 -7.22 5.61 -10.55
C GLY A 85 -6.62 5.42 -11.95
N LEU A 86 -5.83 6.40 -12.41
CA LEU A 86 -5.15 6.36 -13.70
C LEU A 86 -4.06 5.27 -13.77
N VAL A 87 -3.53 4.87 -12.61
CA VAL A 87 -2.60 3.74 -12.48
C VAL A 87 -3.35 2.41 -12.33
N ALA A 88 -4.51 2.44 -11.66
CA ALA A 88 -5.32 1.24 -11.43
C ALA A 88 -5.85 0.62 -12.73
N ASP A 89 -6.21 1.44 -13.71
CA ASP A 89 -6.79 0.97 -14.98
C ASP A 89 -5.79 0.13 -15.80
N PRO A 90 -4.57 0.59 -16.10
CA PRO A 90 -3.58 -0.25 -16.76
C PRO A 90 -3.15 -1.46 -15.90
N LEU A 91 -3.09 -1.34 -14.56
CA LEU A 91 -2.82 -2.48 -13.69
C LEU A 91 -3.93 -3.54 -13.77
N GLN A 92 -5.20 -3.11 -13.84
CA GLN A 92 -6.32 -4.03 -14.01
C GLN A 92 -6.22 -4.76 -15.35
N TRP A 93 -5.91 -4.05 -16.44
CA TRP A 93 -5.71 -4.65 -17.75
C TRP A 93 -4.59 -5.70 -17.72
N VAL A 94 -3.45 -5.39 -17.10
CA VAL A 94 -2.35 -6.37 -16.92
C VAL A 94 -2.81 -7.56 -16.09
N SER A 95 -3.53 -7.33 -14.99
CA SER A 95 -4.05 -8.39 -14.11
C SER A 95 -4.99 -9.33 -14.87
N ASP A 96 -5.92 -8.78 -15.67
CA ASP A 96 -6.88 -9.57 -16.45
C ASP A 96 -6.16 -10.41 -17.52
N HIS A 97 -5.13 -9.85 -18.16
CA HIS A 97 -4.31 -10.57 -19.12
C HIS A 97 -3.53 -11.72 -18.46
N LEU A 98 -2.86 -11.48 -17.35
CA LEU A 98 -2.12 -12.51 -16.62
C LEU A 98 -3.04 -13.58 -16.05
N LYS A 99 -4.24 -13.19 -15.58
CA LYS A 99 -5.28 -14.11 -15.08
C LYS A 99 -5.65 -15.18 -16.11
N LEU A 100 -5.67 -14.83 -17.39
CA LEU A 100 -5.94 -15.76 -18.49
C LEU A 100 -4.78 -16.70 -18.80
N ALA A 101 -3.55 -16.31 -18.46
CA ALA A 101 -2.35 -17.07 -18.77
C ALA A 101 -2.00 -18.13 -17.72
N VAL A 102 -2.33 -17.88 -16.43
CA VAL A 102 -1.97 -18.73 -15.29
C VAL A 102 -3.19 -19.47 -14.73
N HIS A 103 -2.96 -20.43 -13.83
CA HIS A 103 -4.07 -21.06 -13.07
C HIS A 103 -4.59 -20.06 -12.02
N SER A 104 -5.55 -19.23 -12.40
CA SER A 104 -6.14 -18.22 -11.51
C SER A 104 -7.33 -18.80 -10.73
N ILE A 105 -7.35 -18.50 -9.41
CA ILE A 105 -8.35 -19.00 -8.48
C ILE A 105 -8.96 -17.81 -7.74
N GLU A 106 -10.25 -17.57 -7.96
CA GLU A 106 -10.99 -16.55 -7.23
C GLU A 106 -11.42 -17.09 -5.88
N GLY A 107 -10.68 -16.72 -4.83
CA GLY A 107 -10.89 -17.25 -3.49
C GLY A 107 -9.97 -16.63 -2.47
N LYS A 108 -10.24 -16.91 -1.20
CA LYS A 108 -9.43 -16.46 -0.07
C LYS A 108 -8.65 -17.64 0.49
N CYS A 109 -7.32 -17.52 0.51
CA CYS A 109 -6.49 -18.45 1.25
C CYS A 109 -6.77 -18.32 2.75
N GLN A 110 -7.08 -19.44 3.41
CA GLN A 110 -7.40 -19.52 4.82
C GLN A 110 -6.20 -19.92 5.66
N SER A 111 -5.46 -20.96 5.24
CA SER A 111 -4.31 -21.44 5.99
C SER A 111 -3.19 -21.96 5.11
N LEU A 112 -1.98 -21.97 5.68
CA LEU A 112 -0.77 -22.52 5.10
C LEU A 112 -0.09 -23.46 6.09
N VAL A 113 0.21 -24.68 5.67
CA VAL A 113 0.88 -25.69 6.48
C VAL A 113 2.02 -26.34 5.67
N LEU A 114 3.21 -26.44 6.22
CA LEU A 114 4.31 -27.17 5.60
C LEU A 114 4.22 -28.65 5.98
N LYS A 115 3.99 -29.53 4.98
CA LYS A 115 3.95 -30.99 5.13
C LYS A 115 4.75 -31.66 4.02
N ASN A 116 5.54 -32.66 4.35
CA ASN A 116 6.28 -33.45 3.37
C ASN A 116 7.07 -32.60 2.35
N ARG A 117 7.70 -31.52 2.79
CA ARG A 117 8.47 -30.57 1.96
C ARG A 117 7.60 -29.86 0.89
N GLN A 118 6.31 -29.70 1.15
CA GLN A 118 5.38 -28.91 0.31
C GLN A 118 4.47 -28.07 1.20
N TRP A 119 4.13 -26.91 0.74
CA TRP A 119 3.14 -26.05 1.35
C TRP A 119 1.75 -26.50 0.92
N GLU A 120 0.94 -26.90 1.88
CA GLU A 120 -0.50 -27.11 1.73
C GLU A 120 -1.18 -25.77 1.87
N VAL A 121 -1.85 -25.33 0.81
CA VAL A 121 -2.53 -24.04 0.68
C VAL A 121 -4.03 -24.30 0.70
N SER A 122 -4.68 -24.01 1.82
CA SER A 122 -6.11 -24.29 1.98
C SER A 122 -6.97 -23.06 1.69
N LEU A 123 -7.96 -23.24 0.82
CA LEU A 123 -9.06 -22.33 0.57
C LEU A 123 -10.32 -22.87 1.24
N GLU A 124 -11.47 -22.23 1.03
CA GLU A 124 -12.73 -22.67 1.64
C GLU A 124 -13.14 -24.08 1.23
N ASN A 125 -13.02 -24.41 -0.08
CA ASN A 125 -13.53 -25.67 -0.65
C ASN A 125 -12.45 -26.54 -1.30
N GLU A 126 -11.20 -26.10 -1.31
CA GLU A 126 -10.14 -26.82 -2.00
C GLU A 126 -8.78 -26.59 -1.35
N THR A 127 -7.85 -27.49 -1.62
CA THR A 127 -6.49 -27.44 -1.09
C THR A 127 -5.50 -27.75 -2.21
N PHE A 128 -4.45 -26.94 -2.29
CA PHE A 128 -3.37 -27.05 -3.25
C PHE A 128 -2.05 -27.39 -2.55
N HIS A 129 -1.15 -28.03 -3.28
CA HIS A 129 0.20 -28.27 -2.82
C HIS A 129 1.21 -27.54 -3.71
N SER A 130 2.15 -26.86 -3.10
CA SER A 130 3.19 -26.12 -3.81
C SER A 130 4.53 -26.19 -3.08
N LYS A 131 5.62 -26.24 -3.85
CA LYS A 131 6.97 -26.11 -3.28
C LYS A 131 7.25 -24.68 -2.81
N ASN A 132 6.71 -23.71 -3.51
CA ASN A 132 6.96 -22.29 -3.23
C ASN A 132 5.64 -21.52 -3.12
N VAL A 133 5.55 -20.65 -2.12
CA VAL A 133 4.42 -19.73 -1.92
C VAL A 133 4.94 -18.32 -1.73
N ILE A 134 4.41 -17.37 -2.50
CA ILE A 134 4.69 -15.94 -2.34
C ILE A 134 3.42 -15.28 -1.79
N LEU A 135 3.56 -14.57 -0.67
CA LEU A 135 2.49 -13.88 0.03
C LEU A 135 2.50 -12.40 -0.31
N ALA A 136 1.51 -11.92 -1.06
CA ALA A 136 1.33 -10.51 -1.39
C ALA A 136 -0.11 -10.03 -1.10
N TYR A 137 -0.69 -10.50 0.00
CA TYR A 137 -2.10 -10.29 0.34
C TYR A 137 -2.43 -8.90 0.91
N GLY A 138 -1.46 -8.00 0.94
CA GLY A 138 -1.66 -6.59 1.26
C GLY A 138 -1.85 -6.30 2.75
N SER A 139 -2.29 -5.08 3.03
CA SER A 139 -2.45 -4.52 4.37
C SER A 139 -3.81 -3.85 4.54
N ILE A 140 -4.12 -3.48 5.78
CA ILE A 140 -5.27 -2.65 6.14
C ILE A 140 -4.78 -1.39 6.88
N PRO A 141 -5.54 -0.29 6.87
CA PRO A 141 -5.24 0.87 7.70
C PRO A 141 -5.13 0.48 9.16
N LYS A 142 -4.08 0.95 9.82
CA LYS A 142 -3.90 0.77 11.26
C LYS A 142 -4.83 1.70 12.01
N LYS A 143 -5.45 1.18 13.07
CA LYS A 143 -6.39 1.91 13.91
C LYS A 143 -5.86 2.04 15.33
N LEU A 144 -6.23 3.12 15.95
CA LEU A 144 -6.14 3.29 17.41
C LEU A 144 -7.56 3.08 18.00
N SER A 145 -7.66 2.77 19.27
CA SER A 145 -8.95 2.57 19.92
C SER A 145 -9.19 3.67 20.93
N TYR A 146 -10.07 4.60 20.57
CA TYR A 146 -10.58 5.60 21.51
C TYR A 146 -12.08 5.40 21.68
N PRO A 147 -12.57 5.13 22.90
CA PRO A 147 -14.00 4.91 23.15
C PRO A 147 -14.80 6.19 22.91
N ASN A 148 -16.07 6.03 22.53
CA ASN A 148 -17.06 7.09 22.38
C ASN A 148 -16.79 8.14 21.27
N ILE A 149 -15.98 7.81 20.27
CA ILE A 149 -15.75 8.65 19.10
C ILE A 149 -16.06 7.81 17.85
N GLU A 150 -16.92 8.31 16.98
CA GLU A 150 -17.28 7.63 15.73
C GLU A 150 -16.12 7.65 14.74
N GLU A 151 -15.73 6.49 14.22
CA GLU A 151 -14.68 6.40 13.22
C GLU A 151 -15.23 6.70 11.81
N ILE A 152 -14.60 7.64 11.12
CA ILE A 152 -14.72 7.76 9.65
C ILE A 152 -13.63 6.87 9.05
N PRO A 153 -13.97 5.80 8.30
CA PRO A 153 -12.99 4.95 7.65
C PRO A 153 -12.04 5.73 6.74
N LEU A 154 -10.76 5.35 6.72
CA LEU A 154 -9.75 6.05 5.91
C LEU A 154 -10.14 6.12 4.43
N GLU A 155 -10.72 5.06 3.87
CA GLU A 155 -11.17 4.99 2.47
C GLU A 155 -12.33 5.95 2.15
N ILE A 156 -13.02 6.46 3.16
CA ILE A 156 -14.02 7.53 3.01
C ILE A 156 -13.35 8.90 3.16
N ALA A 157 -12.57 9.09 4.22
CA ALA A 157 -11.97 10.40 4.52
C ALA A 157 -10.93 10.85 3.48
N ILE A 158 -10.24 9.91 2.82
CA ILE A 158 -9.23 10.20 1.81
C ILE A 158 -9.81 10.45 0.40
N ASP A 159 -11.08 10.16 0.20
CA ASP A 159 -11.82 10.37 -1.05
C ASP A 159 -12.66 11.63 -0.93
N ASP A 160 -12.28 12.69 -1.65
CA ASP A 160 -12.93 14.01 -1.59
C ASP A 160 -14.39 14.02 -2.05
N GLN A 161 -14.83 12.97 -2.75
CA GLN A 161 -16.24 12.82 -3.18
C GLN A 161 -17.08 12.03 -2.16
N LYS A 162 -16.44 11.24 -1.29
CA LYS A 162 -17.15 10.43 -0.30
C LYS A 162 -17.30 11.12 1.05
N ILE A 163 -16.38 12.02 1.39
CA ILE A 163 -16.42 12.74 2.65
C ILE A 163 -17.46 13.85 2.61
N THR A 164 -18.62 13.60 3.20
CA THR A 164 -19.77 14.52 3.25
C THR A 164 -20.42 14.46 4.62
N GLY A 165 -21.27 15.45 4.95
CA GLY A 165 -22.06 15.46 6.18
C GLY A 165 -21.23 15.68 7.44
N VAL A 166 -20.12 16.42 7.35
CA VAL A 166 -19.19 16.71 8.48
C VAL A 166 -19.25 18.17 8.95
N GLU A 167 -20.17 18.97 8.42
CA GLU A 167 -20.26 20.42 8.65
C GLU A 167 -20.55 20.79 10.13
N ASN A 168 -21.14 19.87 10.87
CA ASN A 168 -21.41 20.04 12.30
C ASN A 168 -20.41 19.32 13.19
N ASP A 169 -19.44 18.62 12.59
CA ASP A 169 -18.53 17.73 13.32
C ASP A 169 -17.21 18.42 13.70
N THR A 170 -16.71 18.05 14.88
CA THR A 170 -15.32 18.24 15.25
C THR A 170 -14.59 16.92 15.03
N VAL A 171 -13.72 16.88 14.03
CA VAL A 171 -13.07 15.65 13.56
C VAL A 171 -11.62 15.58 14.04
N ALA A 172 -11.28 14.53 14.77
CA ALA A 172 -9.89 14.20 15.12
C ALA A 172 -9.21 13.51 13.93
N VAL A 173 -7.99 13.91 13.57
CA VAL A 173 -7.15 13.23 12.56
C VAL A 173 -5.83 12.86 13.20
N PHE A 174 -5.53 11.55 13.29
CA PHE A 174 -4.27 11.08 13.83
C PHE A 174 -3.27 10.82 12.71
N GLY A 175 -2.09 11.46 12.79
CA GLY A 175 -0.97 11.29 11.87
C GLY A 175 -0.42 12.61 11.32
N SER A 176 0.73 12.55 10.65
CA SER A 176 1.43 13.73 10.09
C SER A 176 2.11 13.47 8.73
N SER A 177 1.78 12.36 8.05
CA SER A 177 2.35 11.99 6.77
C SER A 177 1.35 12.16 5.61
N HIS A 178 1.64 11.60 4.44
CA HIS A 178 0.91 11.81 3.19
C HIS A 178 -0.61 11.68 3.31
N SER A 179 -1.11 10.55 3.83
CA SER A 179 -2.56 10.33 3.99
C SER A 179 -3.20 11.35 4.94
N SER A 180 -2.48 11.77 5.99
CA SER A 180 -2.96 12.79 6.91
C SER A 180 -3.20 14.12 6.19
N MET A 181 -2.26 14.57 5.39
CA MET A 181 -2.38 15.85 4.66
C MET A 181 -3.56 15.84 3.68
N ILE A 182 -3.79 14.72 2.99
CA ILE A 182 -4.95 14.58 2.09
C ILE A 182 -6.25 14.61 2.89
N VAL A 183 -6.34 13.87 4.00
CA VAL A 183 -7.54 13.82 4.85
C VAL A 183 -7.84 15.19 5.46
N LEU A 184 -6.83 15.91 5.97
CA LEU A 184 -7.01 17.27 6.47
C LEU A 184 -7.57 18.19 5.40
N GLN A 185 -6.99 18.16 4.20
CA GLN A 185 -7.46 18.95 3.07
C GLN A 185 -8.91 18.63 2.70
N ASN A 186 -9.28 17.34 2.66
CA ASN A 186 -10.63 16.91 2.30
C ASN A 186 -11.67 17.33 3.34
N LEU A 187 -11.38 17.16 4.63
CA LEU A 187 -12.26 17.59 5.73
C LEU A 187 -12.49 19.10 5.72
N LEU A 188 -11.43 19.88 5.47
CA LEU A 188 -11.54 21.35 5.36
C LEU A 188 -12.36 21.77 4.14
N LYS A 189 -12.18 21.10 3.00
CA LYS A 189 -13.00 21.31 1.78
C LYS A 189 -14.45 20.92 2.00
N ALA A 190 -14.72 19.86 2.76
CA ALA A 190 -16.07 19.44 3.15
C ALA A 190 -16.69 20.33 4.25
N ASN A 191 -16.06 21.45 4.60
CA ASN A 191 -16.50 22.42 5.60
C ASN A 191 -16.75 21.82 6.98
N ALA A 192 -15.91 20.84 7.42
CA ALA A 192 -15.98 20.35 8.79
C ALA A 192 -15.93 21.53 9.77
N LYS A 193 -16.79 21.52 10.80
CA LYS A 193 -16.89 22.58 11.79
C LYS A 193 -15.52 22.88 12.41
N LYS A 194 -14.79 21.83 12.74
CA LYS A 194 -13.43 21.91 13.29
C LYS A 194 -12.66 20.63 12.97
N VAL A 195 -11.38 20.76 12.67
CA VAL A 195 -10.47 19.64 12.48
C VAL A 195 -9.35 19.77 13.51
N ILE A 196 -9.12 18.71 14.28
CA ILE A 196 -8.02 18.64 15.24
C ILE A 196 -7.05 17.56 14.82
N ASN A 197 -5.85 17.96 14.38
CA ASN A 197 -4.81 17.03 13.99
C ASN A 197 -3.89 16.68 15.17
N PHE A 198 -3.86 15.40 15.51
CA PHE A 198 -2.94 14.84 16.51
C PHE A 198 -1.75 14.18 15.81
N TYR A 199 -0.54 14.64 16.10
CA TYR A 199 0.67 14.12 15.50
C TYR A 199 1.67 13.64 16.56
N ASN A 200 2.45 12.60 16.19
CA ASN A 200 3.51 12.04 17.03
C ASN A 200 4.91 12.49 16.61
N SER A 201 5.06 12.94 15.38
CA SER A 201 6.33 13.43 14.82
C SER A 201 6.08 14.65 13.94
N MET A 202 7.06 15.50 13.87
CA MET A 202 7.02 16.66 12.95
C MET A 202 6.88 16.21 11.51
N THR A 203 6.27 17.07 10.71
CA THR A 203 6.15 16.88 9.26
C THR A 203 7.54 16.75 8.63
N LYS A 204 7.74 15.70 7.82
CA LYS A 204 8.96 15.47 7.05
C LYS A 204 8.67 15.65 5.57
N TYR A 205 9.63 16.22 4.85
CA TYR A 205 9.57 16.38 3.39
C TYR A 205 10.63 15.51 2.73
N ALA A 206 10.27 14.86 1.64
CA ALA A 206 11.26 14.20 0.81
C ALA A 206 12.15 15.25 0.13
N VAL A 207 13.47 15.03 0.16
CA VAL A 207 14.44 15.86 -0.53
C VAL A 207 15.11 15.06 -1.63
N PHE A 208 14.97 15.53 -2.87
CA PHE A 208 15.50 14.86 -4.05
C PHE A 208 16.94 15.30 -4.30
N PHE A 209 17.84 14.33 -4.34
CA PHE A 209 19.22 14.47 -4.82
C PHE A 209 19.34 13.78 -6.19
N ASP A 210 20.51 13.88 -6.82
CA ASP A 210 20.70 13.36 -8.18
C ASP A 210 20.47 11.85 -8.28
N ASP A 211 20.89 11.08 -7.27
CA ASP A 211 20.88 9.60 -7.28
C ASP A 211 20.15 8.95 -6.09
N TRP A 212 19.57 9.76 -5.17
CA TRP A 212 18.81 9.26 -4.02
C TRP A 212 17.79 10.29 -3.50
N ILE A 213 16.94 9.87 -2.56
CA ILE A 213 15.90 10.74 -1.97
C ILE A 213 15.94 10.56 -0.45
N LEU A 214 16.20 11.63 0.27
CA LEU A 214 16.07 11.66 1.73
C LEU A 214 14.59 11.54 2.11
N PHE A 215 14.27 10.68 3.06
CA PHE A 215 12.89 10.39 3.49
C PHE A 215 11.98 9.95 2.32
N ASP A 216 12.49 9.06 1.44
CA ASP A 216 11.78 8.65 0.23
C ASP A 216 10.44 7.96 0.51
N ASN A 217 10.30 7.26 1.63
CA ASN A 217 9.06 6.55 2.00
C ASN A 217 8.24 7.27 3.06
N THR A 218 8.85 8.13 3.87
CA THR A 218 8.21 8.80 5.00
C THR A 218 7.97 10.29 4.78
N GLY A 219 8.74 10.93 3.89
CA GLY A 219 8.63 12.36 3.57
C GLY A 219 7.47 12.67 2.62
N LEU A 220 6.86 13.82 2.82
CA LEU A 220 5.81 14.35 1.95
C LEU A 220 6.36 14.66 0.56
N LYS A 221 5.56 14.37 -0.47
CA LYS A 221 5.83 14.63 -1.89
C LYS A 221 4.59 15.15 -2.60
N GLY A 222 4.77 15.72 -3.78
CA GLY A 222 3.69 16.15 -4.66
C GLY A 222 2.70 17.11 -3.99
N GLN A 223 1.43 16.94 -4.28
CA GLN A 223 0.36 17.83 -3.80
C GLN A 223 0.27 17.89 -2.27
N ALA A 224 0.48 16.77 -1.57
CA ALA A 224 0.43 16.74 -0.11
C ALA A 224 1.57 17.57 0.50
N ALA A 225 2.77 17.56 -0.10
CA ALA A 225 3.88 18.39 0.33
C ALA A 225 3.63 19.88 0.09
N HIS A 226 3.05 20.22 -1.07
CA HIS A 226 2.70 21.60 -1.40
C HIS A 226 1.66 22.15 -0.42
N TRP A 227 0.56 21.43 -0.25
CA TRP A 227 -0.49 21.81 0.69
C TRP A 227 0.03 21.96 2.14
N ALA A 228 0.89 21.03 2.58
CA ALA A 228 1.45 21.09 3.94
C ALA A 228 2.34 22.32 4.16
N ARG A 229 3.17 22.72 3.18
CA ARG A 229 3.98 23.92 3.30
C ARG A 229 3.14 25.18 3.45
N GLU A 230 2.01 25.27 2.76
CA GLU A 230 1.12 26.43 2.82
C GLU A 230 0.27 26.45 4.09
N ASN A 231 -0.25 25.29 4.52
CA ASN A 231 -1.32 25.19 5.51
C ASN A 231 -0.86 24.59 6.86
N ILE A 232 0.32 24.00 6.93
CA ILE A 232 0.89 23.43 8.16
C ILE A 232 2.10 24.22 8.63
N ASP A 233 3.06 24.46 7.75
CA ASP A 233 4.26 25.26 8.06
C ASP A 233 3.99 26.76 7.85
N GLY A 234 3.01 27.10 7.01
CA GLY A 234 2.55 28.46 6.76
C GLY A 234 1.40 28.89 7.66
N THR A 235 0.34 29.43 7.08
CA THR A 235 -0.83 29.92 7.82
C THR A 235 -1.88 28.83 7.97
N TRP A 236 -2.18 28.44 9.17
CA TRP A 236 -3.21 27.42 9.44
C TRP A 236 -4.60 27.90 9.03
N PRO A 237 -5.41 27.05 8.38
CA PRO A 237 -6.84 27.31 8.20
C PRO A 237 -7.53 27.58 9.55
N LYS A 238 -8.50 28.49 9.57
CA LYS A 238 -9.18 28.95 10.81
C LYS A 238 -9.81 27.83 11.63
N ASN A 239 -10.28 26.76 10.97
CA ASN A 239 -10.92 25.61 11.58
C ASN A 239 -9.98 24.41 11.76
N LEU A 240 -8.65 24.61 11.61
CA LEU A 240 -7.63 23.59 11.87
C LEU A 240 -6.85 23.93 13.14
N GLU A 241 -6.78 22.96 14.05
CA GLU A 241 -5.87 22.97 15.19
C GLU A 241 -4.94 21.76 15.13
N ARG A 242 -3.74 21.87 15.69
CA ARG A 242 -2.76 20.78 15.70
C ARG A 242 -2.10 20.66 17.06
N TYR A 243 -2.03 19.42 17.56
CA TYR A 243 -1.43 19.13 18.86
C TYR A 243 -0.54 17.89 18.78
N HIS A 244 0.58 17.93 19.47
CA HIS A 244 1.38 16.73 19.68
C HIS A 244 0.67 15.79 20.67
N ILE A 245 0.76 14.47 20.44
CA ILE A 245 0.07 13.48 21.31
C ILE A 245 0.54 13.49 22.75
N SER A 246 1.71 14.05 23.06
CA SER A 246 2.23 14.24 24.42
C SER A 246 1.76 15.55 25.07
N ASP A 247 0.91 16.36 24.40
CA ASP A 247 0.36 17.57 25.00
C ASP A 247 -0.42 17.24 26.28
N PRO A 248 -0.19 17.93 27.41
CA PRO A 248 -0.90 17.67 28.66
C PRO A 248 -2.43 17.75 28.55
N HIS A 249 -2.93 18.52 27.59
CA HIS A 249 -4.36 18.71 27.35
C HIS A 249 -4.91 17.78 26.25
N PHE A 250 -4.12 16.82 25.75
CA PHE A 250 -4.52 15.89 24.68
C PHE A 250 -5.91 15.29 24.92
N LYS A 251 -6.18 14.75 26.14
CA LYS A 251 -7.47 14.14 26.47
C LYS A 251 -8.62 15.13 26.37
N LYS A 252 -8.41 16.39 26.76
CA LYS A 252 -9.42 17.46 26.67
C LYS A 252 -9.73 17.80 25.21
N TYR A 253 -8.71 17.92 24.35
CA TYR A 253 -8.92 18.18 22.93
C TYR A 253 -9.62 16.99 22.26
N LEU A 254 -9.19 15.78 22.54
CA LEU A 254 -9.80 14.57 21.97
C LEU A 254 -11.27 14.40 22.40
N SER A 255 -11.62 14.68 23.69
CA SER A 255 -13.00 14.59 24.16
C SER A 255 -13.94 15.63 23.53
N SER A 256 -13.42 16.68 22.89
CA SER A 256 -14.23 17.62 22.11
C SER A 256 -14.56 17.14 20.71
N CYS A 257 -13.96 16.03 20.25
CA CYS A 257 -14.19 15.46 18.95
C CYS A 257 -15.31 14.41 19.00
N ASN A 258 -16.21 14.45 18.03
CA ASN A 258 -17.26 13.44 17.88
C ASN A 258 -16.95 12.43 16.77
N LYS A 259 -16.00 12.74 15.87
CA LYS A 259 -15.51 11.82 14.84
C LYS A 259 -13.99 11.71 14.82
N VAL A 260 -13.48 10.60 14.29
CA VAL A 260 -12.04 10.35 14.20
C VAL A 260 -11.65 9.68 12.88
N VAL A 261 -10.50 10.08 12.33
CA VAL A 261 -9.83 9.42 11.20
C VAL A 261 -8.43 8.99 11.62
N TYR A 262 -8.09 7.73 11.38
CA TYR A 262 -6.75 7.22 11.66
C TYR A 262 -5.92 7.16 10.38
N THR A 263 -4.83 7.93 10.35
CA THR A 263 -3.83 7.95 9.26
C THR A 263 -2.44 7.55 9.80
N VAL A 264 -2.42 6.56 10.68
CA VAL A 264 -1.25 6.12 11.44
C VAL A 264 -0.51 4.95 10.79
N GLY A 265 -0.61 4.86 9.48
CA GLY A 265 0.03 3.82 8.68
C GLY A 265 -0.85 2.59 8.44
N PHE A 266 -0.21 1.51 8.03
CA PHE A 266 -0.87 0.26 7.66
C PHE A 266 -0.31 -0.91 8.46
N GLN A 267 -1.12 -1.93 8.63
CA GLN A 267 -0.71 -3.19 9.24
C GLN A 267 -1.07 -4.35 8.32
N ARG A 268 -0.31 -5.43 8.43
CA ARG A 268 -0.55 -6.68 7.69
C ARG A 268 -1.96 -7.19 7.98
N ARG A 269 -2.62 -7.77 6.97
CA ARG A 269 -3.87 -8.51 7.18
C ARG A 269 -3.59 -9.75 8.03
N THR A 270 -4.49 -10.07 8.96
CA THR A 270 -4.37 -11.23 9.87
C THR A 270 -5.27 -12.40 9.48
N SER A 271 -5.85 -12.35 8.29
CA SER A 271 -6.86 -13.32 7.85
C SER A 271 -6.29 -14.63 7.32
N LEU A 272 -4.98 -14.81 7.30
CA LEU A 272 -4.30 -16.04 6.87
C LEU A 272 -3.73 -16.73 8.11
N GLU A 273 -4.13 -17.98 8.32
CA GLU A 273 -3.68 -18.77 9.46
C GLU A 273 -2.42 -19.58 9.14
N PHE A 274 -1.55 -19.65 10.12
CA PHE A 274 -0.32 -20.45 10.10
C PHE A 274 -0.30 -21.35 11.35
N PRO A 275 -0.93 -22.53 11.31
CA PRO A 275 -1.08 -23.36 12.50
C PRO A 275 0.25 -23.80 13.14
N GLN A 276 1.34 -23.76 12.39
CA GLN A 276 2.68 -24.16 12.84
C GLN A 276 3.47 -23.05 13.53
N VAL A 277 3.02 -21.79 13.45
CA VAL A 277 3.71 -20.63 14.06
C VAL A 277 2.70 -19.67 14.67
N SER A 278 3.01 -19.12 15.83
CA SER A 278 2.15 -18.16 16.52
C SER A 278 2.17 -16.76 15.88
N GLU A 279 3.30 -16.41 15.25
CA GLU A 279 3.49 -15.13 14.60
C GLU A 279 4.40 -15.28 13.37
N ILE A 280 4.02 -14.59 12.28
CA ILE A 280 4.84 -14.59 11.06
C ILE A 280 5.89 -13.51 11.17
N SER A 281 7.14 -13.92 11.32
CA SER A 281 8.30 -13.08 11.08
C SER A 281 8.86 -13.34 9.67
N TYR A 282 9.55 -12.36 9.11
CA TYR A 282 10.21 -12.50 7.82
C TYR A 282 11.54 -11.73 7.83
N ASN A 283 12.44 -12.11 6.96
CA ASN A 283 13.65 -11.34 6.76
C ASN A 283 13.32 -10.09 5.92
N GLU A 284 13.41 -8.93 6.52
CA GLU A 284 13.02 -7.62 5.92
C GLU A 284 13.90 -7.21 4.72
N ARG A 285 15.05 -7.88 4.49
CA ARG A 285 15.95 -7.60 3.36
C ARG A 285 15.75 -8.51 2.16
N ASN A 286 15.21 -9.72 2.36
CA ASN A 286 15.06 -10.71 1.30
C ASN A 286 13.69 -11.40 1.25
N GLY A 287 12.76 -11.05 2.14
CA GLY A 287 11.39 -11.56 2.15
C GLY A 287 11.19 -13.00 2.60
N ILE A 288 12.24 -13.72 2.98
CA ILE A 288 12.15 -15.12 3.40
C ILE A 288 11.40 -15.21 4.74
N ILE A 289 10.35 -16.02 4.78
CA ILE A 289 9.60 -16.39 5.99
C ILE A 289 10.06 -17.79 6.45
N ALA A 290 10.05 -18.74 5.50
CA ALA A 290 10.49 -20.13 5.70
C ALA A 290 10.97 -20.72 4.37
N PRO A 291 11.54 -21.92 4.33
CA PRO A 291 11.88 -22.59 3.07
C PRO A 291 10.64 -22.67 2.15
N GLY A 292 10.78 -22.12 0.94
CA GLY A 292 9.66 -22.02 -0.03
C GLY A 292 8.52 -21.08 0.35
N LEU A 293 8.65 -20.27 1.41
CA LEU A 293 7.64 -19.29 1.80
C LEU A 293 8.23 -17.89 1.86
N PHE A 294 7.66 -16.97 1.09
CA PHE A 294 8.20 -15.63 0.90
C PHE A 294 7.11 -14.57 1.08
N GLY A 295 7.46 -13.48 1.76
CA GLY A 295 6.62 -12.30 1.93
C GLY A 295 7.00 -11.20 0.95
N PHE A 296 6.00 -10.51 0.39
CA PHE A 296 6.19 -9.48 -0.62
C PHE A 296 5.17 -8.35 -0.54
N GLY A 297 5.58 -7.16 -0.99
CA GLY A 297 4.70 -5.99 -1.07
C GLY A 297 4.46 -5.31 0.28
N ILE A 298 3.39 -4.54 0.39
CA ILE A 298 3.10 -3.72 1.58
C ILE A 298 2.89 -4.55 2.88
N ALA A 299 2.53 -5.83 2.75
CA ALA A 299 2.40 -6.72 3.92
C ALA A 299 3.75 -7.17 4.47
N PHE A 300 4.78 -7.20 3.61
CA PHE A 300 6.14 -7.64 3.89
C PHE A 300 7.13 -6.71 3.16
N PRO A 301 7.18 -5.42 3.53
CA PRO A 301 8.01 -4.46 2.82
C PRO A 301 9.50 -4.74 3.01
N GLU A 302 10.29 -4.49 1.96
CA GLU A 302 11.73 -4.40 2.11
C GLU A 302 12.06 -3.26 3.07
N LYS A 303 12.95 -3.50 4.03
CA LYS A 303 13.53 -2.45 4.87
C LYS A 303 14.82 -1.97 4.25
N ILE A 304 14.91 -0.69 4.02
CA ILE A 304 16.09 -0.02 3.47
C ILE A 304 16.61 0.99 4.45
N GLU A 305 17.88 1.29 4.35
CA GLU A 305 18.58 2.33 5.10
C GLU A 305 19.12 3.37 4.11
N ASP A 306 18.86 4.64 4.36
CA ASP A 306 19.42 5.71 3.55
C ASP A 306 20.88 6.03 3.94
N ARG A 307 21.50 6.98 3.24
CA ARG A 307 22.91 7.36 3.45
C ARG A 307 23.20 7.96 4.84
N PHE A 308 22.15 8.33 5.59
CA PHE A 308 22.26 8.88 6.93
C PHE A 308 21.80 7.92 8.03
N GLY A 309 21.53 6.67 7.69
CA GLY A 309 21.09 5.65 8.64
C GLY A 309 19.60 5.70 8.96
N ASN A 310 18.79 6.44 8.20
CA ASN A 310 17.34 6.40 8.39
C ASN A 310 16.77 5.11 7.78
N GLU A 311 16.14 4.31 8.63
CA GLU A 311 15.47 3.09 8.19
C GLU A 311 14.04 3.40 7.73
N GLU A 312 13.67 2.89 6.56
CA GLU A 312 12.35 3.06 5.96
C GLU A 312 11.84 1.76 5.34
N CYS A 313 10.51 1.58 5.38
CA CYS A 313 9.85 0.50 4.63
C CYS A 313 9.66 0.91 3.17
N ASN A 314 10.23 0.15 2.26
CA ASN A 314 10.22 0.43 0.81
C ASN A 314 8.90 -0.02 0.18
N VAL A 315 7.96 0.90 0.00
CA VAL A 315 6.61 0.63 -0.50
C VAL A 315 6.31 1.49 -1.72
N GLY A 316 5.82 0.87 -2.79
CA GLY A 316 5.46 1.53 -4.05
C GLY A 316 5.60 0.57 -5.22
N LEU A 317 4.91 0.83 -6.35
CA LEU A 317 4.88 -0.09 -7.48
C LEU A 317 6.29 -0.37 -8.03
N TRP A 318 7.03 0.69 -8.38
CA TRP A 318 8.39 0.55 -8.90
C TRP A 318 9.33 -0.08 -7.88
N LYS A 319 9.16 0.25 -6.60
CA LYS A 319 9.94 -0.34 -5.50
C LYS A 319 9.68 -1.85 -5.36
N PHE A 320 8.44 -2.30 -5.53
CA PHE A 320 8.13 -3.72 -5.59
C PHE A 320 8.81 -4.38 -6.79
N MET A 321 8.79 -3.74 -7.95
CA MET A 321 9.42 -4.27 -9.15
C MET A 321 10.95 -4.41 -8.99
N THR A 322 11.61 -3.40 -8.48
CA THR A 322 13.07 -3.45 -8.21
C THR A 322 13.42 -4.50 -7.16
N TYR A 323 12.61 -4.60 -6.11
CA TYR A 323 12.83 -5.59 -5.06
C TYR A 323 12.63 -7.02 -5.56
N ILE A 324 11.57 -7.32 -6.31
CA ILE A 324 11.35 -8.67 -6.84
C ILE A 324 12.47 -9.08 -7.82
N ASN A 325 12.99 -8.16 -8.63
CA ASN A 325 14.15 -8.41 -9.48
C ASN A 325 15.38 -8.86 -8.69
N LYS A 326 15.60 -8.27 -7.51
CA LYS A 326 16.70 -8.60 -6.60
C LYS A 326 16.53 -9.95 -5.93
N VAL A 327 15.34 -10.28 -5.42
CA VAL A 327 15.13 -11.43 -4.53
C VAL A 327 14.61 -12.68 -5.21
N LEU A 328 13.93 -12.57 -6.35
CA LEU A 328 13.33 -13.71 -7.05
C LEU A 328 14.35 -14.81 -7.41
N PRO A 329 15.57 -14.51 -7.90
CA PRO A 329 16.58 -15.54 -8.17
C PRO A 329 16.96 -16.37 -6.94
N LEU A 330 16.94 -15.75 -5.75
CA LEU A 330 17.14 -16.45 -4.49
C LEU A 330 15.95 -17.32 -4.15
N TRP A 331 14.72 -16.80 -4.25
CA TRP A 331 13.50 -17.51 -3.91
C TRP A 331 13.28 -18.75 -4.77
N MET A 332 13.61 -18.68 -6.06
CA MET A 332 13.51 -19.82 -6.98
C MET A 332 14.44 -21.00 -6.60
N LYS A 333 15.50 -20.73 -5.81
CA LYS A 333 16.45 -21.75 -5.34
C LYS A 333 16.19 -22.21 -3.91
N TYR A 334 15.42 -21.43 -3.13
CA TYR A 334 15.21 -21.68 -1.69
C TYR A 334 13.89 -22.44 -1.45
N ALA A 335 13.83 -23.67 -1.93
CA ALA A 335 12.70 -24.58 -1.70
C ALA A 335 12.85 -25.36 -0.39
N PRO A 336 11.75 -25.92 0.18
CA PRO A 336 11.79 -26.78 1.36
C PRO A 336 12.48 -28.12 1.14
#